data_b6b8eb6458f54aa680d705dcc7c4237b
#
_entry.id   b6b8eb6458f54aa680d705dcc7c4237b
#
_cell.length_a   1.000
_cell.length_b   1.000
_cell.length_c   1.000
_cell.angle_alpha   90.00
_cell.angle_beta   90.00
_cell.angle_gamma   90.00
#
_symmetry.space_group_name_H-M   'P 1'
#
loop_
_entity.id
_entity.type
_entity.pdbx_description
1 polymer ?
#
loop_
_entity_poly.entity_id
_entity_poly.type
_entity_poly.pdbx_seq_one_letter_code
_entity_poly.pdbx_strand_id
1 'polypeptide(L)'
;MSKCILIVIDSLGVGEAPDAENYGDIGANTFGNVAKANGQLNLPTFEKLGFGAITNINGLKDEVTCSIVGKLAESSKGNDSTTGHWEIGGLITQRDFSVFPKGFPSELIDKISSETGHEFIGNYHASGTEIINELGEEHLSSGKLILYTSGDSVFQIAAHENILSIDDLYKICKISREYCNEYNIGRVIARPFIGDKGNFQRTYDRKDFGITPPGETILSQLFKNGKNSLGIGKISDLFGDEFLSNSIHTEGDKNGLEILISEYEDNRYDFYFINLVDLDMLYGHREDPAGYYEGLKIIDNGLDKLISVLNLSLIHISEPTRPLY
;
A
#
# COMPACT_ATOMS: atom_id res chain seq x y z
N MET A 1 -10.30 17.62 22.55
CA MET A 1 -9.53 16.35 22.65
C MET A 1 -8.32 16.47 21.76
N SER A 2 -7.19 15.87 22.13
CA SER A 2 -6.01 15.85 21.27
C SER A 2 -6.28 14.89 20.11
N LYS A 3 -6.03 15.33 18.88
CA LYS A 3 -6.11 14.52 17.67
C LYS A 3 -4.71 14.19 17.20
N CYS A 4 -4.55 13.06 16.53
CA CYS A 4 -3.30 12.69 15.88
C CYS A 4 -3.57 12.37 14.40
N ILE A 5 -2.68 12.84 13.52
CA ILE A 5 -2.71 12.53 12.10
C ILE A 5 -1.38 11.86 11.77
N LEU A 6 -1.44 10.70 11.17
CA LEU A 6 -0.27 9.97 10.63
C LEU A 6 -0.41 9.92 9.12
N ILE A 7 0.56 10.51 8.41
CA ILE A 7 0.60 10.56 6.95
C ILE A 7 1.79 9.75 6.47
N VAL A 8 1.54 8.74 5.67
CA VAL A 8 2.57 7.98 4.96
C VAL A 8 2.53 8.38 3.49
N ILE A 9 3.69 8.76 2.96
CA ILE A 9 3.88 9.08 1.54
C ILE A 9 4.66 7.91 0.93
N ASP A 10 3.95 7.02 0.23
CA ASP A 10 4.55 5.83 -0.37
C ASP A 10 5.68 6.21 -1.34
N SER A 11 6.75 5.42 -1.32
CA SER A 11 7.99 5.55 -2.08
C SER A 11 8.87 6.78 -1.79
N LEU A 12 8.48 7.70 -0.90
CA LEU A 12 9.31 8.86 -0.55
C LEU A 12 10.41 8.48 0.43
N GLY A 13 11.42 7.76 -0.04
CA GLY A 13 12.57 7.33 0.76
C GLY A 13 13.71 8.34 0.77
N VAL A 14 14.42 8.42 1.91
CA VAL A 14 15.54 9.32 2.16
C VAL A 14 16.79 8.51 2.53
N GLY A 15 17.61 8.17 1.54
CA GLY A 15 18.79 7.32 1.69
C GLY A 15 18.43 5.83 1.78
N GLU A 16 19.47 4.99 1.80
CA GLU A 16 19.34 3.54 1.87
C GLU A 16 19.06 3.05 3.30
N ALA A 17 18.36 1.92 3.41
CA ALA A 17 18.18 1.22 4.67
C ALA A 17 19.48 0.50 5.10
N PRO A 18 19.69 0.22 6.41
CA PRO A 18 20.91 -0.46 6.88
C PRO A 18 21.15 -1.84 6.29
N ASP A 19 20.11 -2.52 5.83
CA ASP A 19 20.12 -3.84 5.23
C ASP A 19 19.84 -3.84 3.72
N ALA A 20 20.00 -2.69 3.06
CA ALA A 20 19.79 -2.49 1.62
C ALA A 20 20.54 -3.51 0.75
N GLU A 21 21.72 -3.98 1.20
CA GLU A 21 22.49 -5.01 0.51
C GLU A 21 21.71 -6.31 0.31
N ASN A 22 20.88 -6.69 1.30
CA ASN A 22 20.10 -7.93 1.26
C ASN A 22 18.99 -7.89 0.20
N TYR A 23 18.58 -6.70 -0.22
CA TYR A 23 17.46 -6.47 -1.16
C TYR A 23 17.93 -5.90 -2.50
N GLY A 24 19.24 -5.64 -2.68
CA GLY A 24 19.79 -5.04 -3.90
C GLY A 24 19.61 -3.53 -3.99
N ASP A 25 19.28 -2.87 -2.88
CA ASP A 25 18.89 -1.45 -2.81
C ASP A 25 20.06 -0.54 -2.37
N ILE A 26 21.31 -0.99 -2.51
CA ILE A 26 22.48 -0.18 -2.19
C ILE A 26 22.46 1.13 -3.00
N GLY A 27 22.62 2.27 -2.31
CA GLY A 27 22.60 3.59 -2.90
C GLY A 27 21.19 4.16 -3.14
N ALA A 28 20.15 3.48 -2.68
CA ALA A 28 18.78 3.95 -2.78
C ALA A 28 18.60 5.30 -2.07
N ASN A 29 18.04 6.28 -2.76
CA ASN A 29 17.71 7.60 -2.23
C ASN A 29 16.72 8.30 -3.15
N THR A 30 15.46 7.86 -3.09
CA THR A 30 14.41 8.31 -4.02
C THR A 30 14.29 9.85 -4.04
N PHE A 31 14.12 10.47 -2.87
CA PHE A 31 13.98 11.93 -2.80
C PHE A 31 15.22 12.67 -3.33
N GLY A 32 16.41 12.23 -2.94
CA GLY A 32 17.67 12.80 -3.43
C GLY A 32 17.87 12.61 -4.94
N ASN A 33 17.49 11.46 -5.48
CA ASN A 33 17.61 11.15 -6.91
C ASN A 33 16.58 11.95 -7.74
N VAL A 34 15.35 12.11 -7.25
CA VAL A 34 14.34 12.99 -7.88
C VAL A 34 14.83 14.43 -7.91
N ALA A 35 15.40 14.93 -6.81
CA ALA A 35 16.00 16.27 -6.77
C ALA A 35 17.15 16.42 -7.76
N LYS A 36 18.03 15.42 -7.84
CA LYS A 36 19.15 15.42 -8.78
C LYS A 36 18.72 15.41 -10.24
N ALA A 37 17.66 14.66 -10.56
CA ALA A 37 17.13 14.56 -11.93
C ALA A 37 16.41 15.84 -12.37
N ASN A 38 15.72 16.52 -11.45
CA ASN A 38 14.94 17.73 -11.75
C ASN A 38 15.73 19.05 -11.52
N GLY A 39 16.94 18.96 -10.98
CA GLY A 39 17.72 20.13 -10.61
C GLY A 39 17.31 20.68 -9.24
N GLN A 40 16.81 21.91 -9.18
CA GLN A 40 16.37 22.53 -7.93
C GLN A 40 14.88 22.27 -7.68
N LEU A 41 14.53 21.65 -6.54
CA LEU A 41 13.14 21.49 -6.12
C LEU A 41 12.63 22.77 -5.42
N ASN A 42 11.36 23.07 -5.63
CA ASN A 42 10.66 24.15 -4.92
C ASN A 42 9.44 23.54 -4.21
N LEU A 43 9.64 23.17 -2.95
CA LEU A 43 8.65 22.50 -2.07
C LEU A 43 8.66 23.23 -0.71
N PRO A 44 8.03 24.41 -0.62
CA PRO A 44 8.15 25.28 0.55
C PRO A 44 7.57 24.66 1.82
N THR A 45 6.56 23.80 1.71
CA THR A 45 5.98 23.13 2.88
C THR A 45 6.87 22.00 3.38
N PHE A 46 7.46 21.20 2.50
CA PHE A 46 8.49 20.21 2.86
C PHE A 46 9.72 20.90 3.50
N GLU A 47 10.14 22.05 2.96
CA GLU A 47 11.23 22.85 3.55
C GLU A 47 10.86 23.28 4.98
N LYS A 48 9.67 23.89 5.17
CA LYS A 48 9.14 24.32 6.46
C LYS A 48 9.00 23.16 7.46
N LEU A 49 8.67 21.95 6.98
CA LEU A 49 8.61 20.73 7.79
C LEU A 49 9.98 20.12 8.10
N GLY A 50 11.06 20.67 7.56
CA GLY A 50 12.43 20.30 7.89
C GLY A 50 13.01 19.17 7.06
N PHE A 51 12.44 18.83 5.89
CA PHE A 51 12.99 17.76 5.03
C PHE A 51 14.40 18.06 4.53
N GLY A 52 14.78 19.33 4.35
CA GLY A 52 16.15 19.73 4.01
C GLY A 52 17.17 19.42 5.12
N ALA A 53 16.74 19.33 6.38
CA ALA A 53 17.60 18.97 7.50
C ALA A 53 17.84 17.45 7.63
N ILE A 54 16.96 16.62 7.04
CA ILE A 54 17.11 15.16 7.08
C ILE A 54 18.18 14.69 6.09
N THR A 55 18.20 15.30 4.91
CA THR A 55 19.13 14.99 3.82
C THR A 55 19.34 16.21 2.93
N ASN A 56 20.49 16.28 2.28
CA ASN A 56 20.81 17.38 1.36
C ASN A 56 19.98 17.23 0.08
N ILE A 57 18.90 18.00 -0.03
CA ILE A 57 18.03 18.08 -1.20
C ILE A 57 18.26 19.42 -1.89
N ASN A 58 18.67 19.38 -3.14
CA ASN A 58 18.86 20.62 -3.91
C ASN A 58 17.55 21.41 -4.03
N GLY A 59 17.52 22.59 -3.47
CA GLY A 59 16.36 23.48 -3.44
C GLY A 59 15.62 23.56 -2.12
N LEU A 60 15.93 22.69 -1.15
CA LEU A 60 15.41 22.79 0.21
C LEU A 60 16.51 23.28 1.16
N LYS A 61 16.19 24.24 2.01
CA LYS A 61 17.12 24.74 3.03
C LYS A 61 17.19 23.78 4.21
N ASP A 62 18.36 23.74 4.84
CA ASP A 62 18.61 23.04 6.10
C ASP A 62 18.12 23.86 7.30
N GLU A 63 16.81 24.13 7.33
CA GLU A 63 16.16 24.89 8.42
C GLU A 63 14.97 24.10 8.93
N VAL A 64 14.87 23.94 10.25
CA VAL A 64 13.71 23.32 10.93
C VAL A 64 12.93 24.42 11.64
N THR A 65 11.76 24.73 11.14
CA THR A 65 10.98 25.88 11.65
C THR A 65 9.83 25.53 12.57
N CYS A 66 9.33 24.28 12.58
CA CYS A 66 8.07 23.97 13.24
C CYS A 66 7.96 22.59 13.89
N SER A 67 9.03 21.76 13.88
CA SER A 67 8.84 20.35 14.21
C SER A 67 10.11 19.66 14.71
N ILE A 68 9.94 18.45 15.17
CA ILE A 68 11.02 17.48 15.35
C ILE A 68 11.14 16.74 14.02
N VAL A 69 12.36 16.67 13.49
CA VAL A 69 12.68 15.92 12.28
C VAL A 69 13.72 14.86 12.58
N GLY A 70 13.67 13.76 11.85
CA GLY A 70 14.60 12.66 12.03
C GLY A 70 14.54 11.67 10.88
N LYS A 71 15.51 10.77 10.85
CA LYS A 71 15.56 9.61 9.96
C LYS A 71 15.48 8.36 10.83
N LEU A 72 14.53 7.49 10.53
CA LEU A 72 14.37 6.21 11.19
C LEU A 72 14.92 5.12 10.28
N ALA A 73 15.38 4.02 10.88
CA ALA A 73 15.74 2.80 10.18
C ALA A 73 14.72 1.73 10.50
N GLU A 74 14.21 1.07 9.47
CA GLU A 74 13.31 -0.06 9.62
C GLU A 74 14.00 -1.21 10.37
N SER A 75 13.27 -1.85 11.27
CA SER A 75 13.73 -2.99 12.08
C SER A 75 13.06 -4.31 11.66
N SER A 76 11.91 -4.21 11.01
CA SER A 76 11.20 -5.37 10.47
C SER A 76 11.99 -5.99 9.32
N LYS A 77 11.83 -7.29 9.15
CA LYS A 77 12.25 -7.99 7.94
C LYS A 77 11.16 -7.88 6.88
N GLY A 78 11.55 -7.79 5.63
CA GLY A 78 10.65 -7.56 4.51
C GLY A 78 10.76 -6.15 3.95
N ASN A 79 10.48 -6.00 2.66
CA ASN A 79 10.56 -4.74 1.93
C ASN A 79 9.25 -4.40 1.21
N ASP A 80 8.13 -4.81 1.78
CA ASP A 80 6.81 -4.58 1.24
C ASP A 80 6.03 -3.52 2.02
N SER A 81 5.05 -2.87 1.37
CA SER A 81 4.23 -1.82 1.98
C SER A 81 3.50 -2.26 3.24
N THR A 82 3.09 -3.55 3.34
CA THR A 82 2.37 -4.07 4.50
C THR A 82 3.26 -4.09 5.72
N THR A 83 4.47 -4.65 5.58
CA THR A 83 5.48 -4.71 6.65
C THR A 83 5.86 -3.31 7.14
N GLY A 84 6.16 -2.37 6.23
CA GLY A 84 6.51 -1.00 6.58
C GLY A 84 5.39 -0.27 7.33
N HIS A 85 4.14 -0.38 6.86
CA HIS A 85 3.01 0.24 7.54
C HIS A 85 2.72 -0.38 8.91
N TRP A 86 2.91 -1.70 9.06
CA TRP A 86 2.76 -2.34 10.37
C TRP A 86 3.81 -1.87 11.36
N GLU A 87 5.06 -1.68 10.92
CA GLU A 87 6.11 -1.14 11.78
C GLU A 87 5.83 0.31 12.19
N ILE A 88 5.38 1.16 11.24
CA ILE A 88 4.87 2.51 11.54
C ILE A 88 3.72 2.44 12.56
N GLY A 89 2.86 1.43 12.42
CA GLY A 89 1.78 1.12 13.36
C GLY A 89 2.23 0.49 14.69
N GLY A 90 3.54 0.30 14.91
CA GLY A 90 4.13 -0.24 16.14
C GLY A 90 4.35 -1.75 16.18
N LEU A 91 4.14 -2.47 15.08
CA LEU A 91 4.32 -3.91 14.99
C LEU A 91 5.57 -4.27 14.18
N ILE A 92 6.65 -4.64 14.85
CA ILE A 92 7.87 -5.14 14.21
C ILE A 92 7.70 -6.61 13.83
N THR A 93 7.90 -6.94 12.56
CA THR A 93 7.83 -8.30 12.03
C THR A 93 9.23 -8.90 11.85
N GLN A 94 9.37 -10.18 12.18
CA GLN A 94 10.66 -10.89 12.12
C GLN A 94 10.76 -11.87 10.93
N ARG A 95 9.74 -11.91 10.09
CA ARG A 95 9.66 -12.82 8.94
C ARG A 95 9.13 -12.09 7.72
N ASP A 96 9.80 -12.30 6.59
CA ASP A 96 9.28 -11.91 5.29
C ASP A 96 8.03 -12.72 4.95
N PHE A 97 7.16 -12.16 4.13
CA PHE A 97 6.08 -12.95 3.53
C PHE A 97 6.64 -14.03 2.61
N SER A 98 5.93 -15.16 2.57
CA SER A 98 6.33 -16.29 1.73
C SER A 98 6.05 -16.00 0.26
N VAL A 99 7.02 -16.26 -0.62
CA VAL A 99 6.87 -16.19 -2.08
C VAL A 99 6.80 -17.59 -2.67
N PHE A 100 6.06 -17.74 -3.76
CA PHE A 100 5.75 -19.05 -4.37
C PHE A 100 6.10 -19.06 -5.87
N PRO A 101 7.38 -18.94 -6.25
CA PRO A 101 7.78 -18.80 -7.65
C PRO A 101 7.43 -20.02 -8.52
N LYS A 102 7.14 -21.17 -7.91
CA LYS A 102 6.72 -22.41 -8.59
C LYS A 102 5.22 -22.70 -8.46
N GLY A 103 4.44 -21.74 -7.95
CA GLY A 103 3.04 -21.93 -7.59
C GLY A 103 2.85 -22.43 -6.16
N PHE A 104 1.59 -22.39 -5.70
CA PHE A 104 1.20 -22.74 -4.34
C PHE A 104 1.15 -24.25 -4.14
N PRO A 105 1.32 -24.74 -2.89
CA PRO A 105 1.17 -26.15 -2.56
C PRO A 105 -0.23 -26.67 -2.93
N SER A 106 -0.31 -27.88 -3.48
CA SER A 106 -1.60 -28.51 -3.84
C SER A 106 -2.52 -28.64 -2.64
N GLU A 107 -1.99 -28.92 -1.45
CA GLU A 107 -2.78 -28.99 -0.22
C GLU A 107 -3.54 -27.70 0.08
N LEU A 108 -2.96 -26.54 -0.13
CA LEU A 108 -3.63 -25.25 0.03
C LEU A 108 -4.75 -25.11 -0.99
N ILE A 109 -4.48 -25.42 -2.26
CA ILE A 109 -5.46 -25.33 -3.34
C ILE A 109 -6.63 -26.27 -3.11
N ASP A 110 -6.35 -27.51 -2.72
CA ASP A 110 -7.37 -28.54 -2.46
C ASP A 110 -8.30 -28.12 -1.29
N LYS A 111 -7.73 -27.56 -0.22
CA LYS A 111 -8.51 -27.00 0.90
C LYS A 111 -9.43 -25.88 0.44
N ILE A 112 -8.91 -24.90 -0.30
CA ILE A 112 -9.70 -23.78 -0.82
C ILE A 112 -10.76 -24.27 -1.80
N SER A 113 -10.41 -25.19 -2.71
CA SER A 113 -11.36 -25.77 -3.67
C SER A 113 -12.51 -26.49 -2.97
N SER A 114 -12.21 -27.27 -1.94
CA SER A 114 -13.21 -28.00 -1.16
C SER A 114 -14.18 -27.07 -0.44
N GLU A 115 -13.66 -25.97 0.13
CA GLU A 115 -14.47 -25.03 0.91
C GLU A 115 -15.30 -24.10 0.02
N THR A 116 -14.73 -23.68 -1.12
CA THR A 116 -15.42 -22.76 -2.04
C THR A 116 -16.30 -23.46 -3.08
N GLY A 117 -16.07 -24.75 -3.32
CA GLY A 117 -16.72 -25.52 -4.38
C GLY A 117 -16.22 -25.19 -5.79
N HIS A 118 -15.08 -24.47 -5.92
CA HIS A 118 -14.50 -24.09 -7.19
C HIS A 118 -13.13 -24.73 -7.40
N GLU A 119 -12.88 -25.23 -8.60
CA GLU A 119 -11.58 -25.71 -9.03
C GLU A 119 -10.74 -24.57 -9.61
N PHE A 120 -9.42 -24.75 -9.61
CA PHE A 120 -8.47 -23.77 -10.14
C PHE A 120 -7.70 -24.34 -11.34
N ILE A 121 -7.31 -23.45 -12.27
CA ILE A 121 -6.37 -23.68 -13.34
C ILE A 121 -5.22 -22.67 -13.24
N GLY A 122 -4.07 -22.99 -13.83
CA GLY A 122 -2.86 -22.16 -13.73
C GLY A 122 -1.99 -22.60 -12.56
N ASN A 123 -1.90 -21.79 -11.49
CA ASN A 123 -1.04 -21.99 -10.33
C ASN A 123 0.46 -21.91 -10.65
N TYR A 124 0.85 -20.84 -11.33
CA TYR A 124 2.26 -20.53 -11.61
C TYR A 124 2.50 -19.02 -11.60
N HIS A 125 3.78 -18.64 -11.66
CA HIS A 125 4.20 -17.25 -11.74
C HIS A 125 3.87 -16.67 -13.12
N ALA A 126 3.05 -15.61 -13.16
CA ALA A 126 2.66 -14.97 -14.42
C ALA A 126 2.29 -13.49 -14.25
N SER A 127 2.38 -12.74 -15.35
CA SER A 127 1.71 -11.45 -15.47
C SER A 127 0.21 -11.66 -15.58
N GLY A 128 -0.58 -10.86 -14.83
CA GLY A 128 -2.03 -11.01 -14.82
C GLY A 128 -2.71 -10.73 -16.17
N THR A 129 -2.09 -9.95 -17.06
CA THR A 129 -2.59 -9.76 -18.45
C THR A 129 -2.26 -10.94 -19.34
N GLU A 130 -1.09 -11.54 -19.17
CA GLU A 130 -0.68 -12.71 -19.94
C GLU A 130 -1.52 -13.93 -19.59
N ILE A 131 -1.67 -14.23 -18.30
CA ILE A 131 -2.38 -15.44 -17.86
C ILE A 131 -3.87 -15.42 -18.20
N ILE A 132 -4.55 -14.27 -18.15
CA ILE A 132 -5.95 -14.21 -18.59
C ILE A 132 -6.09 -14.40 -20.10
N ASN A 133 -5.11 -13.99 -20.91
CA ASN A 133 -5.11 -14.26 -22.34
C ASN A 133 -4.78 -15.74 -22.65
N GLU A 134 -3.95 -16.37 -21.82
CA GLU A 134 -3.58 -17.79 -21.98
C GLU A 134 -4.71 -18.73 -21.55
N LEU A 135 -5.28 -18.51 -20.36
CA LEU A 135 -6.23 -19.42 -19.73
C LEU A 135 -7.71 -18.97 -19.79
N GLY A 136 -7.97 -17.78 -20.34
CA GLY A 136 -9.34 -17.22 -20.34
C GLY A 136 -10.36 -18.07 -21.08
N GLU A 137 -10.00 -18.72 -22.21
CA GLU A 137 -10.89 -19.63 -22.92
C GLU A 137 -11.18 -20.92 -22.14
N GLU A 138 -10.14 -21.48 -21.49
CA GLU A 138 -10.33 -22.65 -20.62
C GLU A 138 -11.21 -22.29 -19.42
N HIS A 139 -11.02 -21.12 -18.81
CA HIS A 139 -11.87 -20.61 -17.75
C HIS A 139 -13.32 -20.47 -18.21
N LEU A 140 -13.59 -19.84 -19.37
CA LEU A 140 -14.94 -19.66 -19.90
C LEU A 140 -15.63 -20.99 -20.19
N SER A 141 -14.91 -22.01 -20.65
CA SER A 141 -15.48 -23.30 -21.00
C SER A 141 -15.65 -24.26 -19.82
N SER A 142 -14.75 -24.21 -18.83
CA SER A 142 -14.72 -25.13 -17.69
C SER A 142 -15.38 -24.58 -16.43
N GLY A 143 -15.46 -23.25 -16.29
CA GLY A 143 -15.86 -22.57 -15.06
C GLY A 143 -14.79 -22.57 -13.95
N LYS A 144 -13.61 -23.16 -14.19
CA LYS A 144 -12.50 -23.17 -13.21
C LYS A 144 -11.85 -21.79 -13.10
N LEU A 145 -11.52 -21.38 -11.88
CA LEU A 145 -10.93 -20.08 -11.63
C LEU A 145 -9.43 -20.04 -11.99
N ILE A 146 -8.95 -18.93 -12.51
CA ILE A 146 -7.53 -18.77 -12.84
C ILE A 146 -6.77 -18.37 -11.59
N LEU A 147 -5.85 -19.22 -11.13
CA LEU A 147 -4.96 -18.96 -10.00
C LEU A 147 -3.54 -18.69 -10.49
N TYR A 148 -2.92 -17.64 -9.96
CA TYR A 148 -1.54 -17.30 -10.27
C TYR A 148 -0.87 -16.49 -9.17
N THR A 149 0.45 -16.40 -9.22
CA THR A 149 1.28 -15.56 -8.35
C THR A 149 2.17 -14.64 -9.18
N SER A 150 2.84 -13.70 -8.54
CA SER A 150 3.86 -12.83 -9.13
C SER A 150 5.13 -12.82 -8.26
N GLY A 151 6.03 -11.87 -8.47
CA GLY A 151 7.24 -11.72 -7.64
C GLY A 151 6.95 -11.44 -6.17
N ASP A 152 5.78 -10.86 -5.87
CA ASP A 152 5.32 -10.57 -4.52
C ASP A 152 4.65 -11.79 -3.87
N SER A 153 4.40 -11.69 -2.56
CA SER A 153 3.63 -12.67 -1.79
C SER A 153 2.12 -12.51 -2.02
N VAL A 154 1.64 -12.90 -3.18
CA VAL A 154 0.25 -12.67 -3.60
C VAL A 154 -0.41 -13.93 -4.17
N PHE A 155 -1.60 -14.26 -3.66
CA PHE A 155 -2.49 -15.30 -4.16
C PHE A 155 -3.57 -14.62 -5.00
N GLN A 156 -3.47 -14.71 -6.33
CA GLN A 156 -4.35 -13.96 -7.23
C GLN A 156 -5.35 -14.88 -7.89
N ILE A 157 -6.63 -14.54 -7.78
CA ILE A 157 -7.73 -15.27 -8.40
C ILE A 157 -8.36 -14.40 -9.47
N ALA A 158 -8.24 -14.81 -10.75
CA ALA A 158 -8.92 -14.13 -11.83
C ALA A 158 -10.17 -14.92 -12.27
N ALA A 159 -11.25 -14.19 -12.52
CA ALA A 159 -12.51 -14.73 -13.03
C ALA A 159 -13.17 -13.76 -14.01
N HIS A 160 -13.78 -14.30 -15.05
CA HIS A 160 -14.58 -13.55 -16.00
C HIS A 160 -15.95 -13.23 -15.40
N GLU A 161 -16.41 -11.99 -15.52
CA GLU A 161 -17.65 -11.51 -14.91
C GLU A 161 -18.93 -12.23 -15.40
N ASN A 162 -18.89 -12.85 -16.58
CA ASN A 162 -19.98 -13.69 -17.08
C ASN A 162 -20.01 -15.10 -16.45
N ILE A 163 -18.92 -15.55 -15.83
CA ILE A 163 -18.78 -16.88 -15.21
C ILE A 163 -19.03 -16.79 -13.71
N LEU A 164 -18.51 -15.76 -13.07
CA LEU A 164 -18.61 -15.57 -11.63
C LEU A 164 -18.90 -14.10 -11.33
N SER A 165 -19.90 -13.84 -10.48
CA SER A 165 -20.20 -12.48 -10.05
C SER A 165 -19.04 -11.90 -9.22
N ILE A 166 -18.86 -10.57 -9.24
CA ILE A 166 -17.85 -9.87 -8.45
C ILE A 166 -18.02 -10.19 -6.96
N ASP A 167 -19.25 -10.20 -6.46
CA ASP A 167 -19.54 -10.52 -5.06
C ASP A 167 -19.14 -11.95 -4.68
N ASP A 168 -19.35 -12.92 -5.56
CA ASP A 168 -18.95 -14.30 -5.31
C ASP A 168 -17.42 -14.47 -5.42
N LEU A 169 -16.76 -13.77 -6.35
CA LEU A 169 -15.31 -13.73 -6.40
C LEU A 169 -14.73 -13.16 -5.09
N TYR A 170 -15.32 -12.09 -4.54
CA TYR A 170 -14.90 -11.53 -3.26
C TYR A 170 -15.11 -12.49 -2.08
N LYS A 171 -16.22 -13.25 -2.06
CA LYS A 171 -16.45 -14.30 -1.04
C LYS A 171 -15.38 -15.40 -1.12
N ILE A 172 -15.06 -15.86 -2.33
CA ILE A 172 -13.99 -16.85 -2.55
C ILE A 172 -12.65 -16.32 -2.07
N CYS A 173 -12.32 -15.06 -2.39
CA CYS A 173 -11.09 -14.43 -1.93
C CYS A 173 -11.02 -14.30 -0.40
N LYS A 174 -12.14 -13.99 0.28
CA LYS A 174 -12.20 -13.95 1.75
C LYS A 174 -11.93 -15.33 2.37
N ILE A 175 -12.58 -16.37 1.84
CA ILE A 175 -12.33 -17.76 2.29
C ILE A 175 -10.86 -18.13 2.03
N SER A 176 -10.34 -17.83 0.84
CA SER A 176 -8.94 -18.08 0.50
C SER A 176 -7.98 -17.38 1.44
N ARG A 177 -8.32 -16.14 1.90
CA ARG A 177 -7.50 -15.37 2.84
C ARG A 177 -7.28 -16.12 4.15
N GLU A 178 -8.31 -16.77 4.68
CA GLU A 178 -8.21 -17.53 5.94
C GLU A 178 -7.17 -18.66 5.83
N TYR A 179 -7.23 -19.44 4.74
CA TYR A 179 -6.26 -20.52 4.50
C TYR A 179 -4.86 -20.01 4.16
N CYS A 180 -4.76 -18.92 3.41
CA CYS A 180 -3.49 -18.31 3.04
C CYS A 180 -2.71 -17.75 4.25
N ASN A 181 -3.35 -17.46 5.38
CA ASN A 181 -2.69 -17.01 6.61
C ASN A 181 -1.70 -18.07 7.14
N GLU A 182 -2.05 -19.36 7.09
CA GLU A 182 -1.19 -20.46 7.54
C GLU A 182 0.12 -20.54 6.73
N TYR A 183 0.09 -20.06 5.49
CA TYR A 183 1.22 -20.07 4.55
C TYR A 183 1.97 -18.74 4.53
N ASN A 184 1.63 -17.80 5.40
CA ASN A 184 2.22 -16.46 5.46
C ASN A 184 2.20 -15.72 4.10
N ILE A 185 1.09 -15.84 3.36
CA ILE A 185 0.87 -15.13 2.10
C ILE A 185 0.35 -13.73 2.40
N GLY A 186 1.03 -12.70 1.92
CA GLY A 186 0.75 -11.30 2.26
C GLY A 186 -0.64 -10.83 1.80
N ARG A 187 -1.06 -11.16 0.57
CA ARG A 187 -2.34 -10.71 0.01
C ARG A 187 -3.04 -11.80 -0.79
N VAL A 188 -4.35 -11.82 -0.73
CA VAL A 188 -5.23 -12.50 -1.71
C VAL A 188 -5.87 -11.41 -2.56
N ILE A 189 -5.87 -11.56 -3.88
CA ILE A 189 -6.33 -10.51 -4.79
C ILE A 189 -7.41 -11.04 -5.72
N ALA A 190 -8.58 -10.41 -5.71
CA ALA A 190 -9.62 -10.60 -6.71
C ALA A 190 -9.24 -9.84 -7.99
N ARG A 191 -9.26 -10.53 -9.13
CA ARG A 191 -8.93 -9.99 -10.45
C ARG A 191 -10.04 -10.27 -11.46
N PRO A 192 -11.17 -9.56 -11.39
CA PRO A 192 -12.20 -9.70 -12.39
C PRO A 192 -11.72 -9.21 -13.75
N PHE A 193 -12.26 -9.85 -14.81
CA PHE A 193 -11.95 -9.46 -16.18
C PHE A 193 -13.17 -9.71 -17.09
N ILE A 194 -13.17 -9.08 -18.26
CA ILE A 194 -14.21 -9.16 -19.30
C ILE A 194 -13.56 -9.39 -20.67
N GLY A 195 -14.37 -9.57 -21.69
CA GLY A 195 -13.95 -9.68 -23.09
C GLY A 195 -13.99 -11.09 -23.62
N ASP A 196 -13.46 -11.28 -24.81
CA ASP A 196 -13.45 -12.55 -25.53
C ASP A 196 -12.02 -12.93 -25.90
N LYS A 197 -11.84 -14.11 -26.49
CA LYS A 197 -10.54 -14.62 -26.97
C LYS A 197 -9.71 -13.56 -27.69
N GLY A 198 -8.50 -13.36 -27.20
CA GLY A 198 -7.53 -12.42 -27.76
C GLY A 198 -7.81 -10.95 -27.40
N ASN A 199 -8.85 -10.66 -26.62
CA ASN A 199 -9.18 -9.31 -26.16
C ASN A 199 -9.70 -9.28 -24.72
N PHE A 200 -9.17 -10.14 -23.86
CA PHE A 200 -9.50 -10.11 -22.42
C PHE A 200 -8.90 -8.88 -21.74
N GLN A 201 -9.70 -8.21 -20.92
CA GLN A 201 -9.30 -7.00 -20.22
C GLN A 201 -9.70 -7.08 -18.75
N ARG A 202 -8.77 -6.72 -17.86
CA ARG A 202 -9.08 -6.58 -16.42
C ARG A 202 -10.00 -5.40 -16.19
N THR A 203 -10.95 -5.56 -15.28
CA THR A 203 -11.85 -4.47 -14.86
C THR A 203 -11.28 -3.71 -13.65
N TYR A 204 -11.95 -2.64 -13.27
CA TYR A 204 -11.56 -1.81 -12.12
C TYR A 204 -11.98 -2.41 -10.77
N ASP A 205 -12.79 -3.48 -10.77
CA ASP A 205 -13.30 -4.16 -9.58
C ASP A 205 -12.25 -5.11 -8.94
N ARG A 206 -10.97 -4.75 -9.08
CA ARG A 206 -9.89 -5.37 -8.33
C ARG A 206 -10.10 -5.08 -6.84
N LYS A 207 -9.94 -6.14 -6.01
CA LYS A 207 -9.95 -5.99 -4.56
C LYS A 207 -8.84 -6.82 -3.93
N ASP A 208 -8.07 -6.19 -3.06
CA ASP A 208 -7.01 -6.82 -2.30
C ASP A 208 -7.54 -7.18 -0.90
N PHE A 209 -7.24 -8.40 -0.45
CA PHE A 209 -7.53 -8.91 0.88
C PHE A 209 -6.19 -9.17 1.56
N GLY A 210 -5.72 -8.17 2.30
CA GLY A 210 -4.47 -8.23 3.06
C GLY A 210 -4.56 -9.22 4.22
N ILE A 211 -3.41 -9.68 4.66
CA ILE A 211 -3.31 -10.38 5.93
C ILE A 211 -3.50 -9.36 7.06
N THR A 212 -4.25 -9.72 8.08
CA THR A 212 -4.37 -8.87 9.27
C THR A 212 -3.07 -8.89 10.08
N PRO A 213 -2.71 -7.78 10.73
CA PRO A 213 -1.52 -7.73 11.56
C PRO A 213 -1.49 -8.89 12.58
N PRO A 214 -0.39 -9.68 12.66
CA PRO A 214 -0.31 -10.82 13.58
C PRO A 214 -0.10 -10.42 15.05
N GLY A 215 -0.09 -9.14 15.36
CA GLY A 215 0.13 -8.60 16.68
C GLY A 215 -0.56 -7.26 16.89
N GLU A 216 -0.30 -6.66 18.05
CA GLU A 216 -0.90 -5.37 18.40
C GLU A 216 -0.31 -4.23 17.58
N THR A 217 -1.19 -3.36 17.09
CA THR A 217 -0.86 -2.13 16.38
C THR A 217 -1.46 -0.93 17.08
N ILE A 218 -1.06 0.28 16.68
CA ILE A 218 -1.68 1.51 17.18
C ILE A 218 -3.20 1.49 16.96
N LEU A 219 -3.69 0.95 15.84
CA LEU A 219 -5.12 0.86 15.54
C LEU A 219 -5.84 -0.05 16.55
N SER A 220 -5.30 -1.26 16.80
CA SER A 220 -5.87 -2.19 17.77
C SER A 220 -5.84 -1.62 19.20
N GLN A 221 -4.78 -0.89 19.56
CA GLN A 221 -4.66 -0.24 20.87
C GLN A 221 -5.66 0.91 21.01
N LEU A 222 -5.82 1.74 20.00
CA LEU A 222 -6.82 2.82 19.99
C LEU A 222 -8.23 2.27 20.13
N PHE A 223 -8.57 1.24 19.37
CA PHE A 223 -9.87 0.57 19.43
C PHE A 223 -10.16 0.01 20.83
N LYS A 224 -9.20 -0.72 21.45
CA LYS A 224 -9.32 -1.24 22.82
C LYS A 224 -9.54 -0.14 23.87
N ASN A 225 -9.05 1.07 23.60
CA ASN A 225 -9.21 2.23 24.48
C ASN A 225 -10.42 3.12 24.12
N GLY A 226 -11.33 2.64 23.26
CA GLY A 226 -12.56 3.35 22.89
C GLY A 226 -12.31 4.62 22.08
N LYS A 227 -11.20 4.67 21.32
CA LYS A 227 -10.84 5.78 20.45
C LYS A 227 -11.32 5.52 19.02
N ASN A 228 -11.79 6.57 18.36
CA ASN A 228 -12.22 6.51 16.98
C ASN A 228 -11.05 6.78 16.03
N SER A 229 -10.86 5.91 15.06
CA SER A 229 -9.82 6.04 14.04
C SER A 229 -10.41 6.00 12.62
N LEU A 230 -9.85 6.81 11.74
CA LEU A 230 -10.17 6.85 10.32
C LEU A 230 -8.96 6.41 9.49
N GLY A 231 -9.15 5.39 8.64
CA GLY A 231 -8.21 5.01 7.60
C GLY A 231 -8.55 5.71 6.28
N ILE A 232 -7.57 6.32 5.61
CA ILE A 232 -7.74 6.99 4.31
C ILE A 232 -6.75 6.38 3.31
N GLY A 233 -7.22 6.04 2.12
CA GLY A 233 -6.43 5.37 1.09
C GLY A 233 -6.34 3.87 1.35
N LYS A 234 -5.13 3.28 1.25
CA LYS A 234 -4.89 1.83 1.39
C LYS A 234 -4.86 1.32 2.84
N ILE A 235 -5.16 2.12 3.85
CA ILE A 235 -4.99 1.71 5.26
C ILE A 235 -5.83 0.47 5.60
N SER A 236 -7.09 0.42 5.17
CA SER A 236 -7.92 -0.77 5.40
C SER A 236 -7.41 -2.01 4.65
N ASP A 237 -6.80 -1.84 3.49
CA ASP A 237 -6.20 -2.96 2.73
C ASP A 237 -4.97 -3.54 3.45
N LEU A 238 -4.25 -2.72 4.23
CA LEU A 238 -3.01 -3.09 4.92
C LEU A 238 -3.24 -3.60 6.35
N PHE A 239 -4.25 -3.08 7.05
CA PHE A 239 -4.53 -3.41 8.45
C PHE A 239 -5.82 -4.22 8.64
N GLY A 240 -6.68 -4.31 7.63
CA GLY A 240 -8.06 -4.78 7.78
C GLY A 240 -8.98 -3.71 8.39
N ASP A 241 -10.27 -3.95 8.34
CA ASP A 241 -11.28 -2.99 8.84
C ASP A 241 -11.60 -3.16 10.34
N GLU A 242 -11.15 -4.24 10.98
CA GLU A 242 -11.58 -4.65 12.33
C GLU A 242 -11.35 -3.56 13.39
N PHE A 243 -10.25 -2.83 13.30
CA PHE A 243 -9.84 -1.82 14.29
C PHE A 243 -9.98 -0.39 13.80
N LEU A 244 -10.60 -0.18 12.64
CA LEU A 244 -10.96 1.13 12.12
C LEU A 244 -12.41 1.46 12.43
N SER A 245 -12.68 2.69 12.86
CA SER A 245 -14.06 3.16 13.04
C SER A 245 -14.72 3.43 11.68
N ASN A 246 -13.91 3.82 10.69
CA ASN A 246 -14.30 4.00 9.30
C ASN A 246 -13.07 3.94 8.39
N SER A 247 -13.31 3.65 7.10
CA SER A 247 -12.28 3.73 6.05
C SER A 247 -12.84 4.40 4.80
N ILE A 248 -12.00 5.20 4.14
CA ILE A 248 -12.37 5.94 2.92
C ILE A 248 -11.29 5.68 1.86
N HIS A 249 -11.70 5.08 0.74
CA HIS A 249 -10.84 4.95 -0.44
C HIS A 249 -10.65 6.31 -1.13
N THR A 250 -9.51 6.49 -1.80
CA THR A 250 -9.13 7.74 -2.46
C THR A 250 -8.95 7.56 -3.97
N GLU A 251 -9.19 8.64 -4.71
CA GLU A 251 -8.94 8.72 -6.15
C GLU A 251 -7.56 9.35 -6.45
N GLY A 252 -6.62 9.28 -5.50
CA GLY A 252 -5.27 9.81 -5.58
C GLY A 252 -4.92 10.73 -4.41
N ASP A 253 -3.67 11.19 -4.36
CA ASP A 253 -3.11 11.94 -3.24
C ASP A 253 -3.83 13.26 -2.96
N LYS A 254 -4.18 14.00 -4.03
CA LYS A 254 -4.93 15.26 -3.91
C LYS A 254 -6.27 15.04 -3.23
N ASN A 255 -7.03 14.05 -3.70
CA ASN A 255 -8.34 13.71 -3.14
C ASN A 255 -8.20 13.21 -1.70
N GLY A 256 -7.18 12.39 -1.40
CA GLY A 256 -6.89 11.91 -0.05
C GLY A 256 -6.65 13.05 0.93
N LEU A 257 -5.86 14.05 0.55
CA LEU A 257 -5.61 15.23 1.40
C LEU A 257 -6.85 16.12 1.57
N GLU A 258 -7.67 16.26 0.53
CA GLU A 258 -8.96 16.98 0.63
C GLU A 258 -9.93 16.28 1.59
N ILE A 259 -10.03 14.95 1.52
CA ILE A 259 -10.81 14.13 2.46
C ILE A 259 -10.28 14.29 3.89
N LEU A 260 -8.96 14.17 4.09
CA LEU A 260 -8.35 14.33 5.40
C LEU A 260 -8.68 15.67 6.05
N ILE A 261 -8.57 16.76 5.29
CA ILE A 261 -8.90 18.12 5.77
C ILE A 261 -10.37 18.20 6.17
N SER A 262 -11.28 17.77 5.32
CA SER A 262 -12.73 17.79 5.58
C SER A 262 -13.08 16.96 6.84
N GLU A 263 -12.58 15.74 6.96
CA GLU A 263 -12.83 14.85 8.08
C GLU A 263 -12.20 15.36 9.38
N TYR A 264 -11.07 16.07 9.29
CA TYR A 264 -10.44 16.70 10.43
C TYR A 264 -11.28 17.88 10.97
N GLU A 265 -11.83 18.71 10.09
CA GLU A 265 -12.72 19.82 10.45
C GLU A 265 -14.03 19.33 11.07
N ASP A 266 -14.59 18.23 10.57
CA ASP A 266 -15.79 17.58 11.13
C ASP A 266 -15.58 17.02 12.55
N ASN A 267 -14.34 16.87 12.99
CA ASN A 267 -13.97 16.54 14.37
C ASN A 267 -14.56 15.21 14.91
N ARG A 268 -14.68 14.19 14.05
CA ARG A 268 -15.31 12.91 14.40
C ARG A 268 -14.35 11.84 14.94
N TYR A 269 -13.05 11.96 14.63
CA TYR A 269 -12.05 10.95 14.96
C TYR A 269 -10.95 11.49 15.86
N ASP A 270 -10.38 10.61 16.70
CA ASP A 270 -9.21 10.89 17.53
C ASP A 270 -7.90 10.69 16.77
N PHE A 271 -7.91 9.76 15.79
CA PHE A 271 -6.74 9.37 15.00
C PHE A 271 -7.10 9.26 13.51
N TYR A 272 -6.27 9.85 12.68
CA TYR A 272 -6.37 9.81 11.22
C TYR A 272 -5.11 9.17 10.68
N PHE A 273 -5.26 8.10 9.92
CA PHE A 273 -4.16 7.41 9.27
C PHE A 273 -4.37 7.47 7.76
N ILE A 274 -3.50 8.15 7.04
CA ILE A 274 -3.60 8.31 5.59
C ILE A 274 -2.38 7.76 4.89
N ASN A 275 -2.60 7.07 3.78
CA ASN A 275 -1.58 6.62 2.85
C ASN A 275 -1.74 7.36 1.51
N LEU A 276 -0.70 8.09 1.09
CA LEU A 276 -0.59 8.77 -0.19
C LEU A 276 0.21 7.87 -1.14
N VAL A 277 -0.39 7.49 -2.28
CA VAL A 277 0.10 6.37 -3.10
C VAL A 277 0.54 6.75 -4.52
N ASP A 278 0.21 7.96 -4.99
CA ASP A 278 0.42 8.33 -6.39
C ASP A 278 1.90 8.38 -6.75
N LEU A 279 2.77 8.79 -5.83
CA LEU A 279 4.21 8.84 -6.08
C LEU A 279 4.76 7.47 -6.45
N ASP A 280 4.31 6.42 -5.76
CA ASP A 280 4.66 5.03 -6.06
C ASP A 280 3.96 4.54 -7.33
N MET A 281 2.63 4.58 -7.33
CA MET A 281 1.80 3.96 -8.37
C MET A 281 1.94 4.60 -9.75
N LEU A 282 2.02 5.93 -9.82
CA LEU A 282 2.00 6.64 -11.09
C LEU A 282 3.40 6.92 -11.63
N TYR A 283 4.39 7.13 -10.77
CA TYR A 283 5.70 7.63 -11.16
C TYR A 283 6.86 6.72 -10.75
N GLY A 284 6.88 6.20 -9.51
CA GLY A 284 7.97 5.37 -8.98
C GLY A 284 8.21 4.13 -9.83
N HIS A 285 7.18 3.31 -9.99
CA HIS A 285 7.23 2.10 -10.85
C HIS A 285 7.52 2.36 -12.34
N ARG A 286 7.46 3.62 -12.79
CA ARG A 286 7.71 4.01 -14.19
C ARG A 286 9.03 4.75 -14.37
N GLU A 287 9.77 4.92 -13.28
CA GLU A 287 11.04 5.67 -13.29
C GLU A 287 10.86 7.07 -13.91
N ASP A 288 9.74 7.75 -13.58
CA ASP A 288 9.42 9.09 -14.07
C ASP A 288 9.73 10.16 -13.01
N PRO A 289 10.96 10.68 -12.94
CA PRO A 289 11.32 11.67 -11.94
C PRO A 289 10.63 13.02 -12.13
N ALA A 290 10.24 13.37 -13.35
CA ALA A 290 9.54 14.62 -13.63
C ALA A 290 8.10 14.57 -13.14
N GLY A 291 7.37 13.49 -13.45
CA GLY A 291 6.04 13.23 -12.91
C GLY A 291 6.05 13.10 -11.39
N TYR A 292 7.07 12.45 -10.84
CA TYR A 292 7.25 12.33 -9.38
C TYR A 292 7.36 13.71 -8.71
N TYR A 293 8.11 14.64 -9.31
CA TYR A 293 8.21 16.02 -8.81
C TYR A 293 6.88 16.77 -8.88
N GLU A 294 6.09 16.60 -9.93
CA GLU A 294 4.74 17.18 -9.99
C GLU A 294 3.83 16.60 -8.89
N GLY A 295 3.92 15.30 -8.62
CA GLY A 295 3.24 14.65 -7.49
C GLY A 295 3.65 15.25 -6.14
N LEU A 296 4.95 15.45 -5.91
CA LEU A 296 5.46 16.13 -4.71
C LEU A 296 4.89 17.54 -4.52
N LYS A 297 4.71 18.31 -5.59
CA LYS A 297 4.08 19.65 -5.52
C LYS A 297 2.61 19.58 -5.11
N ILE A 298 1.88 18.56 -5.57
CA ILE A 298 0.49 18.33 -5.17
C ILE A 298 0.43 18.07 -3.66
N ILE A 299 1.31 17.20 -3.15
CA ILE A 299 1.41 16.89 -1.73
C ILE A 299 1.83 18.12 -0.92
N ASP A 300 2.87 18.86 -1.36
CA ASP A 300 3.35 20.08 -0.71
C ASP A 300 2.22 21.10 -0.50
N ASN A 301 1.44 21.37 -1.55
CA ASN A 301 0.29 22.27 -1.51
C ASN A 301 -0.85 21.74 -0.61
N GLY A 302 -1.08 20.42 -0.61
CA GLY A 302 -2.09 19.79 0.25
C GLY A 302 -1.71 19.85 1.73
N LEU A 303 -0.42 19.63 2.04
CA LEU A 303 0.13 19.76 3.39
C LEU A 303 0.07 21.21 3.90
N ASP A 304 0.33 22.22 3.06
CA ASP A 304 0.18 23.64 3.46
C ASP A 304 -1.27 23.96 3.87
N LYS A 305 -2.24 23.50 3.09
CA LYS A 305 -3.66 23.63 3.44
C LYS A 305 -4.00 22.92 4.73
N LEU A 306 -3.54 21.68 4.91
CA LEU A 306 -3.73 20.92 6.14
C LEU A 306 -3.16 21.67 7.33
N ILE A 307 -1.92 22.13 7.26
CA ILE A 307 -1.26 22.88 8.34
C ILE A 307 -2.06 24.15 8.71
N SER A 308 -2.67 24.80 7.72
CA SER A 308 -3.47 26.02 7.96
C SER A 308 -4.73 25.80 8.79
N VAL A 309 -5.30 24.58 8.76
CA VAL A 309 -6.49 24.22 9.55
C VAL A 309 -6.15 23.52 10.88
N LEU A 310 -4.88 23.11 11.05
CA LEU A 310 -4.45 22.46 12.27
C LEU A 310 -4.31 23.47 13.42
N ASN A 311 -4.89 23.14 14.58
CA ASN A 311 -4.59 23.84 15.81
C ASN A 311 -3.18 23.42 16.30
N LEU A 312 -2.28 24.37 16.50
CA LEU A 312 -0.82 24.31 16.67
C LEU A 312 -0.23 23.39 17.79
N SER A 313 -0.78 22.21 18.03
CA SER A 313 -0.21 21.24 18.98
C SER A 313 0.30 19.94 18.32
N LEU A 314 0.63 19.96 17.04
CA LEU A 314 0.95 18.75 16.29
C LEU A 314 2.46 18.53 16.13
N ILE A 315 2.88 17.30 16.38
CA ILE A 315 4.23 16.79 16.15
C ILE A 315 4.18 16.00 14.84
N HIS A 316 5.05 16.31 13.89
CA HIS A 316 5.18 15.56 12.65
C HIS A 316 6.32 14.54 12.76
N ILE A 317 6.03 13.29 12.39
CA ILE A 317 7.02 12.24 12.22
C ILE A 317 6.83 11.70 10.80
N SER A 318 7.87 11.74 9.97
CA SER A 318 7.87 11.07 8.67
C SER A 318 8.94 9.99 8.65
N GLU A 319 8.60 8.84 8.12
CA GLU A 319 9.52 7.72 7.91
C GLU A 319 9.95 7.62 6.46
N PRO A 320 11.20 7.24 6.20
CA PRO A 320 11.59 6.77 4.88
C PRO A 320 10.99 5.38 4.65
N THR A 321 10.07 5.28 3.72
CA THR A 321 9.70 3.98 3.16
C THR A 321 10.85 3.46 2.30
N ARG A 322 11.09 2.15 2.28
CA ARG A 322 12.09 1.58 1.37
C ARG A 322 11.67 1.87 -0.07
N PRO A 323 12.56 2.38 -0.93
CA PRO A 323 12.26 2.44 -2.34
C PRO A 323 12.10 1.02 -2.87
N LEU A 324 11.04 0.79 -3.64
CA LEU A 324 10.79 -0.49 -4.29
C LEU A 324 11.76 -0.77 -5.46
N TYR A 325 12.68 0.16 -5.72
CA TYR A 325 13.70 0.05 -6.79
C TYR A 325 14.95 0.86 -6.48
#